data_7c74b923566017c426efc5be473c7e86
#
_entry.id   7c74b923566017c426efc5be473c7e86
#
_cell.length_a   1.000
_cell.length_b   1.000
_cell.length_c   1.000
_cell.angle_alpha   90.00
_cell.angle_beta   90.00
_cell.angle_gamma   90.00
#
_symmetry.space_group_name_H-M   'P 1'
#
loop_
_entity.id
_entity.type
_entity.pdbx_description
1 polymer ?
#
loop_
_entity_poly.entity_id
_entity_poly.type
_entity_poly.pdbx_seq_one_letter_code
_entity_poly.pdbx_strand_id
1 'polypeptide(L)'
;MFLLKLIHIIDRDFWEFYTGCQNDMPVWSKDHSQAAEIFTYYHMCGENHISYNAGLGRYILGNYSFLDDEGNPRPNHQGKWPDSAYRSQLTLYESRNLWGPWKLFYQDDNWGTYGDYQPVFPEKWMYNNGKTMFMVSSGTYDDYNFTVQRLDITTTSQNR
;
A
#
# COMPACT_ATOMS: atom_id res chain seq x y z
N MET A 1 -19.59 -19.71 -12.95
CA MET A 1 -18.74 -18.69 -13.61
C MET A 1 -19.50 -17.37 -13.55
N PHE A 2 -19.27 -16.57 -12.54
CA PHE A 2 -19.91 -15.25 -12.43
C PHE A 2 -19.18 -14.30 -13.38
N LEU A 3 -19.80 -13.97 -14.49
CA LEU A 3 -19.44 -12.79 -15.27
C LEU A 3 -19.87 -11.58 -14.45
N LEU A 4 -18.95 -11.01 -13.67
CA LEU A 4 -19.10 -9.64 -13.20
C LEU A 4 -19.27 -8.77 -14.44
N LYS A 5 -20.46 -8.25 -14.65
CA LYS A 5 -20.70 -7.25 -15.68
C LYS A 5 -19.88 -6.02 -15.32
N LEU A 6 -18.70 -5.87 -15.94
CA LEU A 6 -17.84 -4.66 -15.87
C LEU A 6 -18.58 -3.36 -16.27
N ILE A 7 -19.82 -3.45 -16.70
CA ILE A 7 -20.69 -2.36 -17.15
C ILE A 7 -20.88 -1.26 -16.09
N HIS A 8 -20.74 -1.61 -14.80
CA HIS A 8 -21.02 -0.65 -13.71
C HIS A 8 -19.80 0.12 -13.22
N ILE A 9 -18.59 -0.23 -13.64
CA ILE A 9 -17.36 0.46 -13.18
C ILE A 9 -17.30 1.92 -13.62
N ILE A 10 -17.89 2.24 -14.77
CA ILE A 10 -17.94 3.61 -15.32
C ILE A 10 -19.18 4.38 -14.92
N ASP A 11 -20.16 3.73 -14.26
CA ASP A 11 -21.40 4.33 -13.84
C ASP A 11 -21.32 4.68 -12.35
N ARG A 12 -21.20 5.97 -12.06
CA ARG A 12 -21.08 6.50 -10.68
C ARG A 12 -22.28 6.18 -9.78
N ASP A 13 -23.41 5.89 -10.33
CA ASP A 13 -24.61 5.54 -9.55
C ASP A 13 -24.44 4.21 -8.80
N PHE A 14 -23.47 3.38 -9.20
CA PHE A 14 -23.12 2.14 -8.51
C PHE A 14 -21.94 2.27 -7.54
N TRP A 15 -21.33 3.43 -7.44
CA TRP A 15 -20.21 3.64 -6.52
C TRP A 15 -20.73 3.93 -5.12
N GLU A 16 -20.04 3.35 -4.15
CA GLU A 16 -20.24 3.63 -2.74
C GLU A 16 -18.88 3.91 -2.10
N PHE A 17 -18.87 4.87 -1.19
CA PHE A 17 -17.69 5.32 -0.47
C PHE A 17 -17.74 4.78 0.95
N TYR A 18 -16.62 4.25 1.42
CA TYR A 18 -16.47 3.86 2.81
C TYR A 18 -16.59 5.08 3.72
N THR A 19 -17.42 4.99 4.75
CA THR A 19 -17.67 6.11 5.67
C THR A 19 -17.29 5.82 7.12
N GLY A 20 -16.67 4.66 7.38
CA GLY A 20 -16.29 4.21 8.70
C GLY A 20 -16.84 2.83 9.03
N CYS A 21 -16.73 2.43 10.29
CA CYS A 21 -17.26 1.16 10.81
C CYS A 21 -18.34 1.39 11.84
N GLN A 22 -19.33 0.50 11.83
CA GLN A 22 -20.30 0.36 12.91
C GLN A 22 -20.35 -1.12 13.32
N ASN A 23 -20.08 -1.43 14.60
CA ASN A 23 -19.97 -2.80 15.11
C ASN A 23 -19.01 -3.68 14.27
N ASP A 24 -17.82 -3.18 13.98
CA ASP A 24 -16.78 -3.82 13.17
C ASP A 24 -17.16 -4.10 11.70
N MET A 25 -18.32 -3.64 11.25
CA MET A 25 -18.76 -3.74 9.87
C MET A 25 -18.58 -2.41 9.15
N PRO A 26 -18.13 -2.42 7.88
CA PRO A 26 -17.99 -1.20 7.10
C PRO A 26 -19.35 -0.58 6.79
N VAL A 27 -19.41 0.73 6.84
CA VAL A 27 -20.57 1.51 6.42
C VAL A 27 -20.23 2.21 5.11
N TRP A 28 -21.18 2.24 4.19
CA TRP A 28 -21.02 2.77 2.85
C TRP A 28 -22.04 3.86 2.55
N SER A 29 -21.67 4.85 1.78
CA SER A 29 -22.54 5.94 1.32
C SER A 29 -22.31 6.24 -0.15
N LYS A 30 -23.34 6.65 -0.85
CA LYS A 30 -23.23 7.19 -2.21
C LYS A 30 -22.73 8.63 -2.24
N ASP A 31 -22.76 9.31 -1.12
CA ASP A 31 -22.24 10.66 -0.97
C ASP A 31 -20.74 10.63 -0.70
N HIS A 32 -19.93 11.03 -1.70
CA HIS A 32 -18.47 11.06 -1.61
C HIS A 32 -17.94 12.02 -0.53
N SER A 33 -18.74 13.03 -0.13
CA SER A 33 -18.34 13.96 0.92
C SER A 33 -18.26 13.32 2.30
N GLN A 34 -18.85 12.13 2.46
CA GLN A 34 -18.81 11.31 3.67
C GLN A 34 -17.68 10.30 3.66
N ALA A 35 -16.86 10.25 2.60
CA ALA A 35 -15.75 9.30 2.52
C ALA A 35 -14.81 9.43 3.71
N ALA A 36 -14.53 8.31 4.38
CA ALA A 36 -13.59 8.22 5.48
C ALA A 36 -12.25 7.66 5.02
N GLU A 37 -11.19 8.05 5.71
CA GLU A 37 -9.85 7.53 5.48
C GLU A 37 -9.76 6.08 5.96
N ILE A 38 -9.10 5.23 5.18
CA ILE A 38 -8.78 3.85 5.57
C ILE A 38 -7.32 3.71 6.04
N PHE A 39 -6.47 4.66 5.68
CA PHE A 39 -5.06 4.68 6.03
C PHE A 39 -4.53 6.12 6.02
N THR A 40 -3.73 6.45 7.01
CA THR A 40 -3.04 7.73 7.10
C THR A 40 -1.60 7.48 7.50
N TYR A 41 -0.67 8.10 6.78
CA TYR A 41 0.73 8.16 7.16
C TYR A 41 1.15 9.61 7.24
N TYR A 42 1.66 10.01 8.41
CA TYR A 42 2.07 11.39 8.66
C TYR A 42 3.25 11.73 7.73
N HIS A 43 3.14 12.75 6.93
CA HIS A 43 4.07 13.29 5.95
C HIS A 43 3.91 12.82 4.49
N MET A 44 3.62 11.57 4.22
CA MET A 44 3.44 11.12 2.85
C MET A 44 2.64 9.83 2.77
N CYS A 45 1.44 9.94 2.25
CA CYS A 45 0.63 8.82 1.83
C CYS A 45 0.56 8.88 0.29
N GLY A 46 1.59 8.35 -0.35
CA GLY A 46 1.75 8.42 -1.80
C GLY A 46 0.85 7.43 -2.55
N GLU A 47 1.29 7.00 -3.72
CA GLU A 47 0.58 6.03 -4.56
C GLU A 47 0.58 4.64 -3.93
N ASN A 48 -0.24 4.46 -2.90
CA ASN A 48 -0.33 3.23 -2.14
C ASN A 48 -1.04 2.14 -2.92
N HIS A 49 -0.63 0.91 -2.70
CA HIS A 49 -1.27 -0.26 -3.26
C HIS A 49 -1.68 -1.24 -2.16
N ILE A 50 -2.90 -1.78 -2.31
CA ILE A 50 -3.43 -2.81 -1.42
C ILE A 50 -3.67 -4.07 -2.24
N SER A 51 -3.07 -5.19 -1.80
CA SER A 51 -3.30 -6.52 -2.38
C SER A 51 -3.82 -7.47 -1.32
N TYR A 52 -4.68 -8.41 -1.73
CA TYR A 52 -5.11 -9.47 -0.85
C TYR A 52 -4.19 -10.69 -0.95
N ASN A 53 -3.55 -11.04 0.15
CA ASN A 53 -2.76 -12.26 0.27
C ASN A 53 -3.64 -13.39 0.78
N ALA A 54 -4.18 -14.19 -0.14
CA ALA A 54 -5.11 -15.28 0.18
C ALA A 54 -4.46 -16.36 1.05
N GLY A 55 -3.17 -16.63 0.87
CA GLY A 55 -2.44 -17.64 1.65
C GLY A 55 -2.30 -17.28 3.13
N LEU A 56 -2.18 -15.99 3.44
CA LEU A 56 -2.11 -15.46 4.80
C LEU A 56 -3.48 -15.03 5.33
N GLY A 57 -4.48 -14.87 4.47
CA GLY A 57 -5.78 -14.31 4.82
C GLY A 57 -5.65 -12.85 5.28
N ARG A 58 -4.83 -12.06 4.59
CA ARG A 58 -4.50 -10.67 4.94
C ARG A 58 -4.48 -9.76 3.73
N TYR A 59 -4.91 -8.54 3.94
CA TYR A 59 -4.59 -7.43 3.06
C TYR A 59 -3.19 -6.92 3.37
N ILE A 60 -2.41 -6.64 2.34
CA ILE A 60 -1.07 -6.07 2.43
C ILE A 60 -1.12 -4.70 1.77
N LEU A 61 -0.76 -3.67 2.52
CA LEU A 61 -0.65 -2.30 2.03
C LEU A 61 0.83 -1.94 1.96
N GLY A 62 1.29 -1.53 0.79
CA GLY A 62 2.59 -0.93 0.59
C GLY A 62 2.47 0.59 0.54
N ASN A 63 3.21 1.27 1.39
CA ASN A 63 3.36 2.71 1.39
C ASN A 63 4.82 3.09 1.28
N TYR A 64 5.11 4.15 0.56
CA TYR A 64 6.43 4.73 0.49
C TYR A 64 6.42 6.19 0.94
N SER A 65 7.55 6.65 1.41
CA SER A 65 7.80 8.05 1.70
C SER A 65 9.24 8.40 1.38
N PHE A 66 9.54 9.70 1.28
CA PHE A 66 10.91 10.16 1.11
C PHE A 66 11.46 10.65 2.43
N LEU A 67 12.72 10.31 2.69
CA LEU A 67 13.44 10.75 3.88
C LEU A 67 14.47 11.82 3.49
N ASP A 68 14.72 12.75 4.39
CA ASP A 68 15.87 13.65 4.33
C ASP A 68 17.17 12.94 4.77
N ASP A 69 18.28 13.66 4.76
CA ASP A 69 19.58 13.13 5.14
C ASP A 69 19.66 12.71 6.61
N GLU A 70 18.84 13.32 7.47
CA GLU A 70 18.68 12.99 8.88
C GLU A 70 17.75 11.79 9.10
N GLY A 71 17.06 11.32 8.07
CA GLY A 71 16.13 10.20 8.13
C GLY A 71 14.71 10.58 8.57
N ASN A 72 14.36 11.86 8.56
CA ASN A 72 13.00 12.29 8.82
C ASN A 72 12.17 12.24 7.54
N PRO A 73 10.88 11.86 7.62
CA PRO A 73 10.00 11.97 6.48
C PRO A 73 9.92 13.40 5.95
N ARG A 74 10.16 13.58 4.67
CA ARG A 74 10.04 14.90 4.04
C ARG A 74 8.58 15.21 3.75
N PRO A 75 8.06 16.35 4.20
CA PRO A 75 6.79 16.84 3.74
C PRO A 75 6.90 17.17 2.23
N ASN A 76 5.81 16.91 1.53
CA ASN A 76 5.64 17.19 0.11
C ASN A 76 6.39 18.46 -0.33
N HIS A 77 7.31 18.35 -1.26
CA HIS A 77 8.26 19.40 -1.60
C HIS A 77 7.71 20.51 -2.50
N GLN A 78 6.55 20.99 -2.26
CA GLN A 78 6.04 22.22 -2.91
C GLN A 78 6.52 22.40 -4.38
N GLY A 79 6.60 21.31 -5.15
CA GLY A 79 6.96 21.33 -6.57
C GLY A 79 8.45 21.54 -6.90
N LYS A 80 9.34 21.49 -5.92
CA LYS A 80 10.79 21.51 -6.19
C LYS A 80 11.38 20.15 -5.89
N TRP A 81 11.88 19.49 -6.92
CA TRP A 81 12.77 18.34 -6.75
C TRP A 81 14.09 18.87 -6.22
N PRO A 82 14.61 18.38 -5.09
CA PRO A 82 15.92 18.80 -4.63
C PRO A 82 17.00 18.26 -5.53
N ASP A 83 18.09 18.99 -5.55
CA ASP A 83 19.34 18.64 -6.26
C ASP A 83 20.11 17.48 -5.59
N SER A 84 19.59 16.94 -4.49
CA SER A 84 20.22 15.84 -3.74
C SER A 84 19.39 14.55 -3.83
N ALA A 85 20.09 13.42 -3.89
CA ALA A 85 19.50 12.09 -3.86
C ALA A 85 18.56 11.93 -2.65
N TYR A 86 17.35 11.45 -2.90
CA TYR A 86 16.43 11.07 -1.83
C TYR A 86 16.67 9.65 -1.43
N ARG A 87 16.46 9.39 -0.17
CA ARG A 87 16.34 8.07 0.36
C ARG A 87 14.86 7.75 0.46
N SER A 88 14.43 6.67 -0.20
CA SER A 88 13.06 6.19 -0.07
C SER A 88 12.91 5.28 1.13
N GLN A 89 11.84 5.46 1.87
CA GLN A 89 11.40 4.55 2.90
C GLN A 89 10.26 3.68 2.35
N LEU A 90 10.33 2.39 2.59
CA LEU A 90 9.22 1.45 2.38
C LEU A 90 8.60 1.07 3.72
N THR A 91 7.30 1.17 3.82
CA THR A 91 6.55 0.63 4.96
C THR A 91 5.48 -0.32 4.48
N LEU A 92 5.40 -1.52 5.10
CA LEU A 92 4.41 -2.52 4.79
C LEU A 92 3.50 -2.75 5.98
N TYR A 93 2.21 -2.75 5.70
CA TYR A 93 1.17 -2.96 6.70
C TYR A 93 0.32 -4.17 6.35
N GLU A 94 -0.20 -4.84 7.37
CA GLU A 94 -1.18 -5.90 7.23
C GLU A 94 -2.52 -5.53 7.89
N SER A 95 -3.60 -6.06 7.35
CA SER A 95 -4.92 -6.04 7.99
C SER A 95 -5.75 -7.26 7.62
N ARG A 96 -6.71 -7.62 8.48
CA ARG A 96 -7.74 -8.62 8.14
C ARG A 96 -8.82 -8.04 7.23
N ASN A 97 -9.04 -6.74 7.33
CA ASN A 97 -10.08 -6.03 6.59
C ASN A 97 -9.45 -5.00 5.65
N LEU A 98 -10.10 -4.75 4.53
CA LEU A 98 -9.64 -3.75 3.55
C LEU A 98 -9.58 -2.33 4.14
N TRP A 99 -10.41 -2.04 5.13
CA TRP A 99 -10.48 -0.75 5.82
C TRP A 99 -9.64 -0.66 7.10
N GLY A 100 -8.83 -1.66 7.38
CA GLY A 100 -8.00 -1.69 8.59
C GLY A 100 -8.68 -2.40 9.79
N PRO A 101 -8.16 -2.25 11.01
CA PRO A 101 -6.98 -1.45 11.33
C PRO A 101 -5.70 -2.03 10.73
N TRP A 102 -4.84 -1.12 10.24
CA TRP A 102 -3.57 -1.47 9.64
C TRP A 102 -2.47 -1.59 10.67
N LYS A 103 -1.69 -2.68 10.60
CA LYS A 103 -0.57 -2.93 11.50
C LYS A 103 0.73 -2.98 10.71
N LEU A 104 1.68 -2.11 11.05
CA LEU A 104 3.02 -2.13 10.49
C LEU A 104 3.71 -3.46 10.82
N PHE A 105 4.30 -4.12 9.82
CA PHE A 105 5.09 -5.34 10.01
C PHE A 105 6.47 -5.29 9.38
N TYR A 106 6.73 -4.33 8.48
CA TYR A 106 8.04 -4.13 7.86
C TYR A 106 8.29 -2.65 7.57
N GLN A 107 9.52 -2.21 7.79
CA GLN A 107 10.01 -0.89 7.44
C GLN A 107 11.44 -0.99 6.95
N ASP A 108 11.75 -0.30 5.86
CA ASP A 108 13.08 -0.14 5.31
C ASP A 108 13.31 1.34 5.00
N ASP A 109 14.23 1.97 5.73
CA ASP A 109 14.54 3.40 5.59
C ASP A 109 15.57 3.67 4.49
N ASN A 110 16.07 2.62 3.82
CA ASN A 110 17.01 2.70 2.70
C ASN A 110 16.53 1.87 1.50
N TRP A 111 15.23 1.82 1.28
CA TRP A 111 14.64 1.01 0.23
C TRP A 111 15.14 1.39 -1.16
N GLY A 112 15.42 2.67 -1.43
CA GLY A 112 15.97 3.13 -2.69
C GLY A 112 16.71 4.46 -2.58
N THR A 113 17.62 4.70 -3.53
CA THR A 113 18.51 5.86 -3.55
C THR A 113 17.99 7.04 -4.35
N TYR A 114 17.03 6.84 -5.26
CA TYR A 114 16.56 7.85 -6.18
C TYR A 114 15.03 7.96 -6.26
N GLY A 115 14.36 7.73 -5.14
CA GLY A 115 12.92 7.92 -5.10
C GLY A 115 12.14 6.74 -5.65
N ASP A 116 12.42 5.55 -5.15
CA ASP A 116 11.57 4.38 -5.38
C ASP A 116 10.16 4.67 -4.95
N TYR A 117 9.20 4.29 -5.77
CA TYR A 117 7.79 4.54 -5.54
C TYR A 117 6.90 3.40 -6.06
N GLN A 118 5.63 3.43 -5.68
CA GLN A 118 4.60 2.47 -6.08
C GLN A 118 4.95 1.01 -5.75
N PRO A 119 5.07 0.62 -4.47
CA PRO A 119 5.24 -0.78 -4.10
C PRO A 119 3.95 -1.56 -4.37
N VAL A 120 3.93 -2.37 -5.43
CA VAL A 120 2.79 -3.18 -5.86
C VAL A 120 3.07 -4.65 -5.64
N PHE A 121 2.13 -5.38 -5.07
CA PHE A 121 2.20 -6.83 -4.85
C PHE A 121 1.17 -7.54 -5.73
N PRO A 122 1.53 -8.00 -6.94
CA PRO A 122 0.60 -8.75 -7.78
C PRO A 122 0.17 -10.05 -7.10
N GLU A 123 -1.12 -10.26 -6.93
CA GLU A 123 -1.66 -11.45 -6.26
C GLU A 123 -1.21 -12.76 -6.94
N LYS A 124 -1.04 -12.73 -8.27
CA LYS A 124 -0.56 -13.87 -9.07
C LYS A 124 0.87 -14.30 -8.71
N TRP A 125 1.64 -13.44 -8.03
CA TRP A 125 3.04 -13.68 -7.67
C TRP A 125 3.20 -13.90 -6.17
N MET A 126 2.17 -14.46 -5.54
CA MET A 126 2.20 -14.91 -4.15
C MET A 126 2.24 -16.42 -4.10
N TYR A 127 3.27 -16.96 -3.46
CA TYR A 127 3.57 -18.39 -3.41
C TYR A 127 3.75 -18.86 -1.96
N ASN A 128 3.94 -20.17 -1.78
CA ASN A 128 4.23 -20.76 -0.48
C ASN A 128 3.20 -20.36 0.60
N ASN A 129 1.91 -20.52 0.27
CA ASN A 129 0.80 -20.09 1.12
C ASN A 129 0.91 -18.61 1.55
N GLY A 130 1.28 -17.75 0.61
CA GLY A 130 1.39 -16.31 0.80
C GLY A 130 2.66 -15.85 1.51
N LYS A 131 3.55 -16.76 1.92
CA LYS A 131 4.79 -16.42 2.62
C LYS A 131 5.89 -15.90 1.71
N THR A 132 5.79 -16.15 0.42
CA THR A 132 6.68 -15.58 -0.60
C THR A 132 5.86 -14.67 -1.49
N MET A 133 6.24 -13.41 -1.57
CA MET A 133 5.63 -12.40 -2.44
C MET A 133 6.69 -11.75 -3.31
N PHE A 134 6.27 -11.21 -4.44
CA PHE A 134 7.09 -10.35 -5.28
C PHE A 134 6.48 -8.96 -5.31
N MET A 135 7.31 -7.98 -5.05
CA MET A 135 6.97 -6.57 -5.12
C MET A 135 7.53 -5.98 -6.40
N VAL A 136 6.72 -5.25 -7.11
CA VAL A 136 7.12 -4.43 -8.26
C VAL A 136 7.17 -2.99 -7.81
N SER A 137 8.23 -2.29 -8.13
CA SER A 137 8.38 -0.86 -7.87
C SER A 137 9.02 -0.15 -9.06
N SER A 138 9.00 1.16 -9.05
CA SER A 138 9.62 2.00 -10.08
C SER A 138 10.63 2.94 -9.44
N GLY A 139 11.67 3.34 -10.18
CA GLY A 139 12.61 4.40 -9.80
C GLY A 139 13.95 3.95 -9.22
N THR A 140 14.20 2.65 -9.00
CA THR A 140 15.33 2.15 -8.18
C THR A 140 16.72 2.53 -8.66
N TYR A 141 16.97 2.61 -9.95
CA TYR A 141 18.34 2.78 -10.50
C TYR A 141 18.44 3.85 -11.57
N ASP A 142 17.33 4.24 -12.12
CA ASP A 142 17.24 5.21 -13.20
C ASP A 142 15.80 5.69 -13.28
N ASP A 143 15.57 6.80 -13.92
CA ASP A 143 14.26 7.35 -14.12
C ASP A 143 13.34 6.32 -14.79
N TYR A 144 12.26 5.94 -14.10
CA TYR A 144 11.18 5.11 -14.62
C TYR A 144 11.49 3.63 -14.92
N ASN A 145 12.50 3.05 -14.29
CA ASN A 145 12.73 1.61 -14.38
C ASN A 145 11.75 0.81 -13.51
N PHE A 146 11.38 -0.38 -13.99
CA PHE A 146 10.66 -1.36 -13.20
C PHE A 146 11.63 -2.34 -12.56
N THR A 147 11.50 -2.52 -11.25
CA THR A 147 12.24 -3.53 -10.51
C THR A 147 11.31 -4.53 -9.86
N VAL A 148 11.82 -5.75 -9.65
CA VAL A 148 11.09 -6.81 -8.96
C VAL A 148 11.93 -7.24 -7.76
N GLN A 149 11.33 -7.19 -6.58
CA GLN A 149 11.95 -7.62 -5.32
C GLN A 149 11.19 -8.82 -4.76
N ARG A 150 11.90 -9.80 -4.23
CA ARG A 150 11.31 -10.95 -3.54
C ARG A 150 11.27 -10.67 -2.04
N LEU A 151 10.11 -10.92 -1.43
CA LEU A 151 9.91 -10.85 0.00
C LEU A 151 9.51 -12.23 0.52
N ASP A 152 10.25 -12.72 1.51
CA ASP A 152 9.87 -13.93 2.26
C ASP A 152 9.42 -13.54 3.66
N ILE A 153 8.20 -13.89 4.02
CA ILE A 153 7.56 -13.53 5.29
C ILE A 153 7.68 -14.68 6.26
N THR A 154 8.19 -14.39 7.45
CA THR A 154 8.13 -15.30 8.59
C THR A 154 6.93 -14.92 9.46
N THR A 155 5.99 -15.84 9.60
CA THR A 155 4.87 -15.63 10.52
C THR A 155 5.26 -16.08 11.92
N THR A 156 5.17 -15.19 12.91
CA THR A 156 5.22 -15.59 14.31
C THR A 156 3.85 -16.09 14.71
N SER A 157 3.79 -17.34 15.21
CA SER A 157 2.57 -17.83 15.87
C SER A 157 2.35 -16.97 17.13
N GLN A 158 1.35 -16.10 17.09
CA GLN A 158 0.84 -15.56 18.35
C GLN A 158 0.14 -16.73 19.05
N ASN A 159 0.71 -17.20 20.15
CA ASN A 159 -0.02 -18.05 21.08
C ASN A 159 -1.29 -17.29 21.48
N ARG A 160 -2.43 -17.86 21.15
CA ARG A 160 -3.76 -17.41 21.58
C ARG A 160 -3.90 -17.62 23.07
#